data_cdb1d1c0e4b884e2d93327b3148cc1f2
#
_entry.id   cdb1d1c0e4b884e2d93327b3148cc1f2
#
_cell.length_a   1.000
_cell.length_b   1.000
_cell.length_c   1.000
_cell.angle_alpha   90.00
_cell.angle_beta   90.00
_cell.angle_gamma   90.00
#
_symmetry.space_group_name_H-M   'P 1'
#
loop_
_entity.id
_entity.type
_entity.pdbx_description
1 polymer ?
#
loop_
_entity_poly.entity_id
_entity_poly.type
_entity_poly.pdbx_seq_one_letter_code
_entity_poly.pdbx_strand_id
1 'polypeptide(L)'
;MRCAPDAARIPASIGKPAPRDRPLIDRRRAAALGRLFKVFANDTRLRLLHALERGGEVCVTDLAAAVEMAPQAVSNQLQRLADRGIVAARRDGTRLYYSIADPCVAGFLDLGLCLLEETSGKTSEPARRRRARSGGGRP
;
A
#
# COMPACT_ATOMS: atom_id res chain seq x y z
N MET A 1 -2.06 8.74 -19.58
CA MET A 1 -1.05 9.29 -18.68
C MET A 1 -0.24 8.18 -18.05
N ARG A 2 1.02 8.23 -18.21
CA ARG A 2 1.86 7.21 -17.63
C ARG A 2 2.32 7.59 -16.26
N CYS A 3 2.24 6.67 -15.36
CA CYS A 3 2.89 6.76 -14.10
C CYS A 3 4.37 6.47 -14.31
N ALA A 4 5.06 7.39 -14.95
CA ALA A 4 6.49 7.23 -15.10
C ALA A 4 7.09 7.21 -13.70
N PRO A 5 7.97 6.26 -13.40
CA PRO A 5 8.67 6.30 -12.12
C PRO A 5 9.52 7.55 -12.10
N ASP A 6 8.92 8.61 -11.62
CA ASP A 6 9.69 9.77 -11.31
C ASP A 6 10.62 9.37 -10.17
N ALA A 7 11.90 9.46 -10.43
CA ALA A 7 12.90 9.13 -9.44
C ALA A 7 12.69 9.89 -8.12
N ALA A 8 11.99 11.02 -8.20
CA ALA A 8 11.66 11.81 -7.02
C ALA A 8 10.53 11.20 -6.20
N ARG A 9 9.73 10.32 -6.78
CA ARG A 9 8.61 9.68 -6.07
C ARG A 9 9.00 8.44 -5.31
N ILE A 10 10.03 7.77 -5.79
CA ILE A 10 10.55 6.64 -5.04
C ILE A 10 11.45 7.24 -3.97
N PRO A 11 11.06 7.14 -2.70
CA PRO A 11 11.96 7.60 -1.66
C PRO A 11 13.26 6.86 -1.89
N ALA A 12 14.27 7.59 -2.28
CA ALA A 12 15.60 7.04 -2.30
C ALA A 12 15.77 6.39 -0.94
N SER A 13 15.79 5.07 -0.91
CA SER A 13 16.11 4.37 0.30
C SER A 13 17.50 4.91 0.67
N ILE A 14 17.49 5.75 1.66
CA ILE A 14 18.61 6.60 2.04
C ILE A 14 19.90 5.81 2.00
N GLY A 15 20.77 6.10 1.03
CA GLY A 15 22.06 5.46 0.89
C GLY A 15 22.06 4.01 0.43
N LYS A 16 20.92 3.46 0.01
CA LYS A 16 20.87 2.09 -0.48
C LYS A 16 20.77 2.04 -2.01
N PRO A 17 21.46 1.10 -2.65
CA PRO A 17 21.40 1.02 -4.11
C PRO A 17 19.99 0.65 -4.60
N ALA A 18 19.69 1.03 -5.83
CA ALA A 18 18.42 0.66 -6.47
C ALA A 18 18.31 -0.86 -6.59
N PRO A 19 17.10 -1.41 -6.64
CA PRO A 19 16.94 -2.87 -6.74
C PRO A 19 17.73 -3.51 -7.88
N ARG A 20 17.78 -2.86 -9.04
CA ARG A 20 18.51 -3.37 -10.21
C ARG A 20 20.01 -3.44 -9.99
N ASP A 21 20.52 -2.66 -9.05
CA ASP A 21 21.95 -2.59 -8.75
C ASP A 21 22.35 -3.46 -7.58
N ARG A 22 21.40 -4.22 -7.04
CA ARG A 22 21.65 -5.14 -5.95
C ARG A 22 21.77 -6.55 -6.48
N PRO A 23 22.51 -7.42 -5.76
CA PRO A 23 22.50 -8.84 -6.09
C PRO A 23 21.08 -9.38 -6.03
N LEU A 24 20.81 -10.44 -6.80
CA LEU A 24 19.53 -11.11 -6.74
C LEU A 24 19.24 -11.53 -5.30
N ILE A 25 18.03 -11.25 -4.83
CA ILE A 25 17.65 -11.62 -3.48
C ILE A 25 17.60 -13.15 -3.35
N ASP A 26 18.11 -13.63 -2.25
CA ASP A 26 18.08 -15.06 -1.98
C ASP A 26 16.68 -15.49 -1.52
N ARG A 27 16.49 -16.80 -1.39
CA ARG A 27 15.21 -17.39 -0.99
C ARG A 27 14.70 -16.85 0.33
N ARG A 28 15.61 -16.66 1.26
CA ARG A 28 15.29 -16.23 2.60
C ARG A 28 14.77 -14.81 2.61
N ARG A 29 15.45 -13.93 1.90
CA ARG A 29 15.01 -12.52 1.77
C ARG A 29 13.72 -12.42 0.96
N ALA A 30 13.59 -13.21 -0.08
CA ALA A 30 12.35 -13.24 -0.87
C ALA A 30 11.17 -13.67 -0.01
N ALA A 31 11.34 -14.69 0.82
CA ALA A 31 10.29 -15.16 1.73
C ALA A 31 9.93 -14.07 2.76
N ALA A 32 10.94 -13.39 3.30
CA ALA A 32 10.70 -12.30 4.24
C ALA A 32 9.93 -11.15 3.59
N LEU A 33 10.31 -10.80 2.37
CA LEU A 33 9.62 -9.76 1.61
C LEU A 33 8.18 -10.17 1.31
N GLY A 34 7.97 -11.45 0.95
CA GLY A 34 6.63 -11.97 0.73
C GLY A 34 5.75 -11.89 1.96
N ARG A 35 6.30 -12.19 3.13
CA ARG A 35 5.56 -12.04 4.39
C ARG A 35 5.20 -10.59 4.67
N LEU A 36 6.11 -9.68 4.38
CA LEU A 36 5.84 -8.25 4.52
C LEU A 36 4.69 -7.83 3.62
N PHE A 37 4.72 -8.24 2.37
CA PHE A 37 3.65 -7.90 1.42
C PHE A 37 2.31 -8.48 1.84
N LYS A 38 2.29 -9.62 2.50
CA LYS A 38 1.05 -10.19 3.03
C LYS A 38 0.44 -9.30 4.13
N VAL A 39 1.25 -8.59 4.86
CA VAL A 39 0.75 -7.63 5.85
C VAL A 39 0.00 -6.51 5.16
N PHE A 40 0.49 -6.05 4.02
CA PHE A 40 -0.16 -4.99 3.24
C PHE A 40 -1.32 -5.50 2.38
N ALA A 41 -1.36 -6.78 2.08
CA ALA A 41 -2.36 -7.37 1.19
C ALA A 41 -3.71 -7.55 1.89
N ASN A 42 -4.27 -6.44 2.34
CA ASN A 42 -5.55 -6.40 3.05
C ASN A 42 -6.16 -5.02 2.80
N ASP A 43 -7.35 -4.99 2.25
CA ASP A 43 -8.01 -3.74 1.86
C ASP A 43 -8.22 -2.79 3.03
N THR A 44 -8.62 -3.29 4.19
CA THR A 44 -8.81 -2.47 5.37
C THR A 44 -7.51 -1.80 5.80
N ARG A 45 -6.43 -2.56 5.83
CA ARG A 45 -5.12 -2.02 6.21
C ARG A 45 -4.63 -0.97 5.23
N LEU A 46 -4.83 -1.21 3.95
CA LEU A 46 -4.45 -0.23 2.92
C LEU A 46 -5.24 1.05 3.06
N ARG A 47 -6.55 0.95 3.34
CA ARG A 47 -7.37 2.13 3.59
C ARG A 47 -6.92 2.89 4.84
N LEU A 48 -6.59 2.17 5.90
CA LEU A 48 -6.08 2.79 7.13
C LEU A 48 -4.76 3.51 6.90
N LEU A 49 -3.84 2.87 6.18
CA LEU A 49 -2.56 3.48 5.87
C LEU A 49 -2.73 4.72 5.00
N HIS A 50 -3.63 4.67 4.02
CA HIS A 50 -3.92 5.82 3.18
C HIS A 50 -4.54 6.95 3.99
N ALA A 51 -5.45 6.63 4.91
CA ALA A 51 -6.05 7.64 5.79
C ALA A 51 -4.99 8.31 6.69
N LEU A 52 -4.04 7.53 7.19
CA LEU A 52 -2.93 8.06 7.98
C LEU A 52 -2.01 8.93 7.13
N GLU A 53 -1.74 8.52 5.89
CA GLU A 53 -0.91 9.32 4.99
C GLU A 53 -1.55 10.69 4.73
N ARG A 54 -2.86 10.72 4.56
CA ARG A 54 -3.57 11.96 4.32
C ARG A 54 -3.66 12.84 5.57
N GLY A 55 -3.84 12.24 6.72
CA GLY A 55 -4.08 12.96 7.97
C GLY A 55 -2.83 13.24 8.80
N GLY A 56 -1.76 12.53 8.54
CA GLY A 56 -0.52 12.64 9.32
C GLY A 56 -0.60 11.85 10.62
N GLU A 57 -1.18 12.44 11.63
CA GLU A 57 -1.40 11.77 12.92
C GLU A 57 -2.90 11.82 13.22
N VAL A 58 -3.52 10.65 13.36
CA VAL A 58 -4.98 10.55 13.49
C VAL A 58 -5.35 9.61 14.62
N CYS A 59 -6.35 9.96 15.39
CA CYS A 59 -6.81 9.10 16.48
C CYS A 59 -7.67 7.95 15.94
N VAL A 60 -7.76 6.89 16.74
CA VAL A 60 -8.49 5.67 16.34
C VAL A 60 -9.94 5.96 16.00
N THR A 61 -10.59 6.83 16.77
CA THR A 61 -11.99 7.16 16.55
C THR A 61 -12.21 7.78 15.17
N ASP A 62 -11.34 8.72 14.79
CA ASP A 62 -11.45 9.37 13.49
C ASP A 62 -11.09 8.43 12.35
N LEU A 63 -10.12 7.55 12.55
CA LEU A 63 -9.78 6.53 11.57
C LEU A 63 -10.95 5.57 11.36
N ALA A 64 -11.58 5.14 12.45
CA ALA A 64 -12.72 4.25 12.39
C ALA A 64 -13.86 4.87 11.59
N ALA A 65 -14.13 6.15 11.83
CA ALA A 65 -15.14 6.87 11.07
C ALA A 65 -14.78 6.96 9.59
N ALA A 66 -13.51 7.23 9.29
CA ALA A 66 -13.04 7.38 7.91
C ALA A 66 -13.17 6.09 7.10
N VAL A 67 -12.91 4.93 7.73
CA VAL A 67 -13.00 3.63 7.06
C VAL A 67 -14.33 2.91 7.33
N GLU A 68 -15.23 3.54 8.06
CA GLU A 68 -16.57 3.03 8.37
C GLU A 68 -16.52 1.66 9.05
N MET A 69 -15.72 1.58 10.09
CA MET A 69 -15.55 0.35 10.86
C MET A 69 -15.64 0.66 12.36
N ALA A 70 -15.90 -0.38 13.14
CA ALA A 70 -15.91 -0.26 14.60
C ALA A 70 -14.50 0.09 15.11
N PRO A 71 -14.38 1.00 16.09
CA PRO A 71 -13.07 1.40 16.61
C PRO A 71 -12.22 0.24 17.11
N GLN A 72 -12.84 -0.78 17.70
CA GLN A 72 -12.10 -1.94 18.19
C GLN A 72 -11.46 -2.73 17.05
N ALA A 73 -12.20 -2.90 15.94
CA ALA A 73 -11.67 -3.59 14.77
C ALA A 73 -10.49 -2.81 14.16
N VAL A 74 -10.63 -1.49 14.09
CA VAL A 74 -9.56 -0.61 13.60
C VAL A 74 -8.34 -0.70 14.51
N SER A 75 -8.56 -0.64 15.82
CA SER A 75 -7.48 -0.74 16.80
C SER A 75 -6.71 -2.04 16.64
N ASN A 76 -7.41 -3.15 16.42
CA ASN A 76 -6.77 -4.45 16.22
C ASN A 76 -5.89 -4.47 14.97
N GLN A 77 -6.36 -3.87 13.89
CA GLN A 77 -5.58 -3.79 12.66
C GLN A 77 -4.35 -2.89 12.81
N LEU A 78 -4.54 -1.75 13.47
CA LEU A 78 -3.43 -0.82 13.70
C LEU A 78 -2.38 -1.43 14.62
N GLN A 79 -2.79 -2.20 15.61
CA GLN A 79 -1.86 -2.87 16.51
C GLN A 79 -0.96 -3.84 15.75
N ARG A 80 -1.53 -4.58 14.80
CA ARG A 80 -0.76 -5.51 13.95
C ARG A 80 0.27 -4.75 13.11
N LEU A 81 -0.11 -3.60 12.61
CA LEU A 81 0.80 -2.75 11.83
C LEU A 81 1.89 -2.15 12.73
N ALA A 82 1.52 -1.77 13.95
CA ALA A 82 2.48 -1.23 14.92
C ALA A 82 3.50 -2.29 15.35
N ASP A 83 3.06 -3.53 15.54
CA ASP A 83 3.94 -4.64 15.89
C ASP A 83 5.01 -4.89 14.82
N ARG A 84 4.74 -4.48 13.59
CA ARG A 84 5.68 -4.60 12.48
C ARG A 84 6.47 -3.33 12.22
N GLY A 85 6.27 -2.29 13.05
CA GLY A 85 6.96 -1.03 12.87
C GLY A 85 6.49 -0.19 11.69
N ILE A 86 5.33 -0.53 11.13
CA ILE A 86 4.77 0.18 9.97
C ILE A 86 4.11 1.47 10.40
N VAL A 87 3.42 1.44 11.54
CA VAL A 87 2.81 2.61 12.15
C VAL A 87 3.33 2.77 13.56
N ALA A 88 3.27 3.99 14.08
CA ALA A 88 3.63 4.32 15.45
C ALA A 88 2.40 4.80 16.19
N ALA A 89 2.31 4.46 17.46
CA ALA A 89 1.22 4.87 18.34
C ALA A 89 1.72 5.91 19.34
N ARG A 90 0.91 6.93 19.59
CA ARG A 90 1.18 7.94 20.59
C ARG A 90 -0.07 8.13 21.43
N ARG A 91 0.09 8.05 22.73
CA ARG A 91 -1.03 8.26 23.65
C ARG A 91 -1.02 9.70 24.15
N ASP A 92 -2.19 10.32 24.10
CA ASP A 92 -2.39 11.66 24.67
C ASP A 92 -3.66 11.61 25.52
N GLY A 93 -3.48 11.52 26.83
CA GLY A 93 -4.60 11.32 27.76
C GLY A 93 -5.28 9.99 27.50
N THR A 94 -6.57 10.03 27.21
CA THR A 94 -7.36 8.84 26.90
C THR A 94 -7.36 8.52 25.41
N ARG A 95 -6.77 9.39 24.58
CA ARG A 95 -6.77 9.21 23.13
C ARG A 95 -5.49 8.55 22.65
N LEU A 96 -5.65 7.69 21.67
CA LEU A 96 -4.56 7.00 21.03
C LEU A 96 -4.47 7.44 19.58
N TYR A 97 -3.33 8.01 19.22
CA TYR A 97 -3.05 8.52 17.89
C TYR A 97 -2.08 7.60 17.17
N TYR A 98 -2.31 7.42 15.89
CA TYR A 98 -1.41 6.64 15.03
C TYR A 98 -0.86 7.50 13.92
N SER A 99 0.32 7.17 13.48
CA SER A 99 0.98 7.81 12.33
C SER A 99 1.83 6.77 11.61
N ILE A 100 2.15 7.05 10.35
CA ILE A 100 3.05 6.17 9.61
C ILE A 100 4.46 6.36 10.14
N ALA A 101 5.09 5.24 10.54
CA ALA A 101 6.41 5.27 11.15
C ALA A 101 7.54 5.34 10.12
N ASP A 102 7.31 4.79 8.93
CA ASP A 102 8.35 4.66 7.91
C ASP A 102 7.92 5.36 6.62
N PRO A 103 8.71 6.35 6.15
CA PRO A 103 8.37 7.05 4.90
C PRO A 103 8.29 6.14 3.68
N CYS A 104 8.89 4.95 3.71
CA CYS A 104 8.77 3.99 2.61
C CYS A 104 7.33 3.53 2.41
N VAL A 105 6.50 3.59 3.44
CA VAL A 105 5.08 3.19 3.35
C VAL A 105 4.32 4.12 2.41
N ALA A 106 4.57 5.43 2.50
CA ALA A 106 3.96 6.40 1.61
C ALA A 106 4.34 6.11 0.16
N GLY A 107 5.63 5.84 -0.09
CA GLY A 107 6.12 5.48 -1.41
C GLY A 107 5.50 4.17 -1.91
N PHE A 108 5.36 3.20 -1.05
CA PHE A 108 4.70 1.94 -1.37
C PHE A 108 3.25 2.15 -1.81
N LEU A 109 2.49 2.96 -1.08
CA LEU A 109 1.11 3.27 -1.42
C LEU A 109 1.02 4.01 -2.76
N ASP A 110 1.89 4.98 -2.97
CA ASP A 110 1.92 5.75 -4.21
C ASP A 110 2.19 4.85 -5.40
N LEU A 111 3.19 4.00 -5.30
CA LEU A 111 3.52 3.05 -6.37
C LEU A 111 2.41 2.03 -6.59
N GLY A 112 1.80 1.55 -5.53
CA GLY A 112 0.69 0.61 -5.62
C GLY A 112 -0.51 1.21 -6.33
N LEU A 113 -0.89 2.41 -5.96
CA LEU A 113 -2.01 3.12 -6.60
C LEU A 113 -1.71 3.40 -8.07
N CYS A 114 -0.50 3.85 -8.34
CA CYS A 114 -0.04 4.09 -9.71
C CYS A 114 -0.15 2.83 -10.55
N LEU A 115 0.34 1.72 -10.04
CA LEU A 115 0.29 0.43 -10.74
C LEU A 115 -1.14 -0.03 -10.97
N LEU A 116 -2.01 0.18 -9.99
CA LEU A 116 -3.41 -0.18 -10.10
C LEU A 116 -4.11 0.60 -11.21
N GLU A 117 -3.86 1.89 -11.29
CA GLU A 117 -4.43 2.76 -12.31
C GLU A 117 -3.97 2.36 -13.71
N GLU A 118 -2.67 2.09 -13.86
CA GLU A 118 -2.10 1.62 -15.12
C GLU A 118 -2.69 0.28 -15.55
N THR A 119 -2.81 -0.65 -14.61
CA THR A 119 -3.34 -1.98 -14.87
C THR A 119 -4.81 -1.92 -15.26
N SER A 120 -5.58 -1.08 -14.61
CA SER A 120 -7.01 -0.91 -14.94
C SER A 120 -7.19 -0.41 -16.37
N GLY A 121 -6.38 0.56 -16.76
CA GLY A 121 -6.42 1.07 -18.13
C GLY A 121 -6.03 0.03 -19.16
N LYS A 122 -4.99 -0.74 -18.89
CA LYS A 122 -4.54 -1.79 -19.79
C LYS A 122 -5.50 -2.97 -19.89
N THR A 123 -6.09 -3.32 -18.76
CA THR A 123 -6.98 -4.48 -18.72
C THR A 123 -8.27 -4.26 -19.49
N SER A 124 -8.83 -3.07 -19.39
CA SER A 124 -10.12 -2.82 -20.05
C SER A 124 -10.03 -2.92 -21.56
N GLU A 125 -8.96 -2.42 -22.13
CA GLU A 125 -8.81 -2.40 -23.58
C GLU A 125 -8.54 -3.78 -24.20
N PRO A 126 -7.58 -4.54 -23.70
CA PRO A 126 -7.37 -5.88 -24.24
C PRO A 126 -8.58 -6.79 -24.10
N ALA A 127 -9.33 -6.65 -23.04
CA ALA A 127 -10.53 -7.47 -22.85
C ALA A 127 -11.58 -7.18 -23.92
N ARG A 128 -11.77 -5.93 -24.24
CA ARG A 128 -12.72 -5.55 -25.30
C ARG A 128 -12.29 -6.09 -26.65
N ARG A 129 -11.02 -6.01 -26.97
CA ARG A 129 -10.51 -6.53 -28.23
C ARG A 129 -10.71 -8.04 -28.33
N ARG A 130 -10.46 -8.73 -27.24
CA ARG A 130 -10.65 -10.18 -27.23
C ARG A 130 -12.09 -10.58 -27.48
N ARG A 131 -13.02 -9.87 -26.88
CA ARG A 131 -14.44 -10.17 -27.11
C ARG A 131 -14.84 -9.94 -28.55
N ALA A 132 -14.41 -8.82 -29.10
CA ALA A 132 -14.70 -8.52 -30.49
C ALA A 132 -14.16 -9.59 -31.43
N ARG A 133 -12.94 -10.03 -31.17
CA ARG A 133 -12.33 -11.06 -31.98
C ARG A 133 -13.05 -12.38 -31.88
N SER A 134 -13.42 -12.73 -30.66
CA SER A 134 -14.13 -13.96 -30.39
C SER A 134 -15.46 -13.99 -31.13
N GLY A 135 -16.17 -12.88 -31.12
CA GLY A 135 -17.44 -12.79 -31.83
C GLY A 135 -17.28 -12.86 -33.34
N GLY A 136 -16.24 -12.25 -33.84
CA GLY A 136 -16.01 -12.25 -35.28
C GLY A 136 -15.45 -13.54 -35.83
N GLY A 137 -14.82 -14.32 -34.97
CA GLY A 137 -14.18 -15.54 -35.40
C GLY A 137 -15.12 -16.74 -35.57
N ARG A 138 -16.37 -16.54 -35.38
CA ARG A 138 -17.34 -17.63 -35.51
C ARG A 138 -18.10 -17.52 -36.80
N PRO A 139 -17.82 -18.33 -37.81
CA PRO A 139 -18.61 -18.37 -39.03
C PRO A 139 -19.94 -19.04 -38.81
#